data_66ad72446acc19609e90a476d889cca1
#
_entry.id   66ad72446acc19609e90a476d889cca1
#
_cell.length_a   1.000
_cell.length_b   1.000
_cell.length_c   1.000
_cell.angle_alpha   90.00
_cell.angle_beta   90.00
_cell.angle_gamma   90.00
#
_symmetry.space_group_name_H-M   'P 1'
#
loop_
_entity.id
_entity.type
_entity.pdbx_description
1 polymer ?
#
loop_
_entity_poly.entity_id
_entity_poly.type
_entity_poly.pdbx_seq_one_letter_code
_entity_poly.pdbx_strand_id
1 'polypeptide(L)'
;MTSLRPARATAAVLAAGLLAACGGGSSADAPSAGGEVTITNCGQEATFPSPAERMYVGGDGNLLAMVLALGAEDQVAGVSGLSDTRQALSTAYGADVVDALPVATKDYPTMENVIAQRPDVMLAGWNYGYTEEKKLTPDLLEDRGISGYVLSESCRQADGKRGTMPPWKALAADLDNLGRITGHKDRATEVNDDIARRRAALEDAPQATQAPTVFVFDSGTKQIFTSGSFGAPQAIIEAAGAKNATADVKDTWTEVSWEQLVSSEPDVFAFVDYEGQSFEDKVKVLESNPATRDLPAVKEKRFLNLPIPAWTSSPLNINSAEQLRVALEEHDLVPASDIQPEHDLEP
;
A
#
# COMPACT_ATOMS: atom_id res chain seq x y z
N MET A 1 86.03 29.10 37.64
CA MET A 1 86.16 28.97 39.11
C MET A 1 84.90 28.24 39.58
N THR A 2 85.15 27.07 40.03
CA THR A 2 84.60 26.31 41.15
C THR A 2 83.12 25.89 41.01
N SER A 3 82.83 24.67 40.70
CA SER A 3 82.81 23.46 41.54
C SER A 3 81.60 23.46 42.48
N LEU A 4 80.79 22.50 42.67
CA LEU A 4 80.88 21.08 42.89
C LEU A 4 79.48 20.45 42.98
N ARG A 5 79.36 19.22 42.65
CA ARG A 5 78.38 18.15 42.90
C ARG A 5 78.17 17.90 44.44
N PRO A 6 77.40 16.85 44.84
CA PRO A 6 76.09 16.23 44.51
C PRO A 6 75.32 15.81 45.79
N ALA A 7 74.14 15.14 45.65
CA ALA A 7 73.65 14.08 46.54
C ALA A 7 72.25 13.67 46.09
N ARG A 8 72.02 12.53 45.73
CA ARG A 8 71.72 11.16 46.14
C ARG A 8 70.56 11.01 47.13
N ALA A 9 69.64 10.18 46.65
CA ALA A 9 68.85 9.13 47.36
C ALA A 9 67.52 9.65 47.93
N THR A 10 66.39 9.00 47.83
CA THR A 10 66.12 7.55 48.02
C THR A 10 64.73 7.24 47.50
N ALA A 11 64.60 6.00 47.03
CA ALA A 11 63.33 5.36 46.67
C ALA A 11 62.44 5.13 47.92
N ALA A 12 61.10 5.26 47.75
CA ALA A 12 60.16 4.57 48.60
C ALA A 12 59.02 4.02 47.72
N VAL A 13 59.03 2.70 47.59
CA VAL A 13 57.92 1.87 47.09
C VAL A 13 56.91 1.75 48.21
N LEU A 14 55.65 2.07 47.89
CA LEU A 14 54.53 1.61 48.71
C LEU A 14 53.43 1.08 47.77
N ALA A 15 53.30 -0.24 47.80
CA ALA A 15 52.20 -1.01 47.28
C ALA A 15 51.05 -0.96 48.29
N ALA A 16 49.82 -0.83 47.79
CA ALA A 16 48.54 -1.30 48.38
C ALA A 16 47.43 -0.62 47.56
N GLY A 17 46.42 -1.23 47.15
CA GLY A 17 45.64 -2.37 47.45
C GLY A 17 44.50 -2.40 46.44
N LEU A 18 44.30 -3.53 45.84
CA LEU A 18 43.11 -3.85 45.04
C LEU A 18 41.87 -3.85 45.95
N LEU A 19 40.88 -3.03 45.61
CA LEU A 19 39.49 -3.22 46.02
C LEU A 19 38.65 -3.37 44.79
N ALA A 20 38.36 -4.61 44.43
CA ALA A 20 37.32 -4.98 43.48
C ALA A 20 35.96 -4.68 44.13
N ALA A 21 35.29 -3.62 43.70
CA ALA A 21 33.87 -3.41 43.93
C ALA A 21 33.10 -3.90 42.70
N CYS A 22 32.55 -5.16 42.79
CA CYS A 22 31.48 -5.61 41.95
C CYS A 22 30.24 -4.76 42.27
N GLY A 23 30.04 -3.69 41.50
CA GLY A 23 28.79 -2.97 41.39
C GLY A 23 28.08 -3.49 40.17
N GLY A 24 27.12 -4.42 40.29
CA GLY A 24 26.17 -4.77 39.28
C GLY A 24 25.29 -3.56 38.99
N GLY A 25 25.70 -2.75 38.03
CA GLY A 25 24.85 -1.78 37.38
C GLY A 25 24.06 -2.51 36.31
N SER A 26 22.78 -2.75 36.56
CA SER A 26 21.83 -2.97 35.47
C SER A 26 21.97 -1.80 34.52
N SER A 27 22.56 -2.07 33.34
CA SER A 27 22.44 -1.17 32.21
C SER A 27 20.95 -1.16 31.87
N ALA A 28 20.24 -0.14 32.31
CA ALA A 28 19.01 0.23 31.68
C ALA A 28 19.38 0.48 30.19
N ASP A 29 18.86 -0.34 29.30
CA ASP A 29 18.95 -0.09 27.88
C ASP A 29 18.48 1.36 27.64
N ALA A 30 19.42 2.22 27.32
CA ALA A 30 19.10 3.51 26.72
C ALA A 30 18.31 3.19 25.44
N PRO A 31 17.20 3.88 25.16
CA PRO A 31 16.52 3.72 23.90
C PRO A 31 17.56 3.86 22.80
N SER A 32 17.64 2.87 21.91
CA SER A 32 18.49 2.93 20.73
C SER A 32 18.15 4.23 20.04
N ALA A 33 19.13 5.11 19.85
CA ALA A 33 18.97 6.28 19.00
C ALA A 33 18.56 5.76 17.63
N GLY A 34 17.31 5.95 17.24
CA GLY A 34 16.77 5.53 15.95
C GLY A 34 17.69 6.08 14.85
N GLY A 35 18.05 5.23 13.90
CA GLY A 35 18.80 5.64 12.73
C GLY A 35 17.91 6.39 11.74
N GLU A 36 18.49 6.77 10.62
CA GLU A 36 17.78 7.31 9.46
C GLU A 36 18.03 6.42 8.25
N VAL A 37 17.06 6.39 7.35
CA VAL A 37 17.18 5.71 6.06
C VAL A 37 16.85 6.68 4.93
N THR A 38 17.71 6.75 3.93
CA THR A 38 17.43 7.47 2.69
C THR A 38 16.90 6.48 1.65
N ILE A 39 15.77 6.83 1.06
CA ILE A 39 15.08 6.04 0.04
C ILE A 39 14.73 6.93 -1.16
N THR A 40 14.40 6.31 -2.29
CA THR A 40 13.78 7.02 -3.43
C THR A 40 12.27 6.94 -3.30
N ASN A 41 11.61 8.10 -3.17
CA ASN A 41 10.16 8.20 -3.17
C ASN A 41 9.71 9.20 -4.25
N CYS A 42 8.82 8.81 -5.14
CA CYS A 42 8.39 9.59 -6.30
C CYS A 42 9.57 10.17 -7.14
N GLY A 43 10.64 9.41 -7.28
CA GLY A 43 11.83 9.81 -8.07
C GLY A 43 12.77 10.80 -7.38
N GLN A 44 12.54 11.10 -6.10
CA GLN A 44 13.39 11.98 -5.29
C GLN A 44 13.95 11.21 -4.09
N GLU A 45 15.16 11.57 -3.65
CA GLU A 45 15.70 11.06 -2.40
C GLU A 45 15.00 11.75 -1.23
N ALA A 46 14.55 10.96 -0.28
CA ALA A 46 13.92 11.42 0.96
C ALA A 46 14.45 10.61 2.16
N THR A 47 14.61 11.26 3.30
CA THR A 47 15.15 10.65 4.51
C THR A 47 14.03 10.47 5.55
N PHE A 48 13.99 9.28 6.13
CA PHE A 48 12.98 8.86 7.10
C PHE A 48 13.65 8.33 8.36
N PRO A 49 13.01 8.44 9.53
CA PRO A 49 13.44 7.70 10.71
C PRO A 49 13.37 6.18 10.45
N SER A 50 14.31 5.41 11.00
CA SER A 50 14.34 3.95 10.84
C SER A 50 14.93 3.27 12.10
N PRO A 51 14.15 2.43 12.81
CA PRO A 51 12.72 2.19 12.57
C PRO A 51 11.89 3.43 12.88
N ALA A 52 10.82 3.66 12.08
CA ALA A 52 9.77 4.60 12.46
C ALA A 52 9.09 4.13 13.74
N GLU A 53 8.88 5.02 14.70
CA GLU A 53 8.27 4.63 15.99
C GLU A 53 6.76 4.88 16.01
N ARG A 54 6.30 5.86 15.23
CA ARG A 54 4.92 6.33 15.28
C ARG A 54 4.41 6.72 13.90
N MET A 55 3.81 5.78 13.19
CA MET A 55 3.27 6.03 11.85
C MET A 55 1.81 6.49 11.90
N TYR A 56 1.48 7.51 11.13
CA TYR A 56 0.10 7.81 10.75
C TYR A 56 -0.18 7.23 9.36
N VAL A 57 -1.17 6.35 9.26
CA VAL A 57 -1.51 5.69 7.98
C VAL A 57 -2.83 6.24 7.47
N GLY A 58 -2.79 6.93 6.33
CA GLY A 58 -3.94 7.48 5.63
C GLY A 58 -4.23 6.74 4.34
N GLY A 59 -5.46 6.81 3.85
CA GLY A 59 -5.85 6.26 2.56
C GLY A 59 -6.96 5.21 2.63
N ASP A 60 -7.06 4.42 1.58
CA ASP A 60 -8.16 3.49 1.33
C ASP A 60 -7.81 2.04 1.79
N GLY A 61 -7.11 1.91 2.90
CA GLY A 61 -6.68 0.64 3.47
C GLY A 61 -5.46 -0.01 2.81
N ASN A 62 -5.03 0.48 1.67
CA ASN A 62 -3.94 -0.07 0.88
C ASN A 62 -2.56 0.04 1.56
N LEU A 63 -2.17 1.24 2.02
CA LEU A 63 -0.95 1.43 2.80
C LEU A 63 -1.00 0.71 4.15
N LEU A 64 -2.20 0.67 4.77
CA LEU A 64 -2.39 -0.10 5.99
C LEU A 64 -2.18 -1.60 5.73
N ALA A 65 -2.69 -2.14 4.62
CA ALA A 65 -2.40 -3.53 4.21
C ALA A 65 -0.90 -3.80 4.06
N MET A 66 -0.12 -2.84 3.53
CA MET A 66 1.34 -2.96 3.46
C MET A 66 1.97 -3.00 4.86
N VAL A 67 1.56 -2.10 5.76
CA VAL A 67 2.06 -2.06 7.16
C VAL A 67 1.76 -3.37 7.88
N LEU A 68 0.54 -3.89 7.74
CA LEU A 68 0.13 -5.16 8.36
C LEU A 68 0.88 -6.36 7.75
N ALA A 69 1.07 -6.40 6.43
CA ALA A 69 1.85 -7.44 5.77
C ALA A 69 3.31 -7.47 6.22
N LEU A 70 3.85 -6.32 6.62
CA LEU A 70 5.20 -6.19 7.17
C LEU A 70 5.28 -6.56 8.66
N GLY A 71 4.16 -6.75 9.37
CA GLY A 71 4.13 -6.96 10.82
C GLY A 71 4.55 -5.72 11.61
N ALA A 72 4.19 -4.54 11.12
CA ALA A 72 4.55 -3.24 11.71
C ALA A 72 3.36 -2.53 12.38
N GLU A 73 2.31 -3.27 12.75
CA GLU A 73 1.10 -2.75 13.40
C GLU A 73 1.38 -2.04 14.72
N ASP A 74 2.35 -2.49 15.50
CA ASP A 74 2.74 -1.88 16.77
C ASP A 74 3.32 -0.45 16.61
N GLN A 75 3.77 -0.09 15.40
CA GLN A 75 4.30 1.23 15.06
C GLN A 75 3.19 2.19 14.61
N VAL A 76 1.94 1.73 14.48
CA VAL A 76 0.82 2.56 14.03
C VAL A 76 0.32 3.43 15.18
N ALA A 77 0.48 4.75 15.06
CA ALA A 77 -0.01 5.74 16.01
C ALA A 77 -1.42 6.25 15.67
N GLY A 78 -1.86 6.11 14.42
CA GLY A 78 -3.19 6.50 13.99
C GLY A 78 -3.50 6.05 12.58
N VAL A 79 -4.75 5.66 12.34
CA VAL A 79 -5.27 5.33 11.01
C VAL A 79 -6.48 6.19 10.66
N SER A 80 -6.69 6.42 9.37
CA SER A 80 -7.89 7.06 8.82
C SER A 80 -8.48 6.22 7.68
N GLY A 81 -9.79 6.35 7.43
CA GLY A 81 -10.45 5.66 6.32
C GLY A 81 -10.60 4.14 6.49
N LEU A 82 -10.65 3.64 7.73
CA LEU A 82 -10.69 2.19 7.99
C LEU A 82 -12.10 1.58 7.79
N SER A 83 -13.17 2.37 7.76
CA SER A 83 -14.57 1.85 7.81
C SER A 83 -14.85 0.86 6.68
N ASP A 84 -14.62 1.26 5.42
CA ASP A 84 -14.93 0.46 4.22
C ASP A 84 -13.91 -0.64 3.94
N THR A 85 -12.81 -0.66 4.68
CA THR A 85 -11.67 -1.56 4.42
C THR A 85 -11.48 -2.59 5.53
N ARG A 86 -12.15 -2.39 6.68
CA ARG A 86 -11.97 -3.21 7.89
C ARG A 86 -12.19 -4.69 7.64
N GLN A 87 -13.27 -5.07 6.95
CA GLN A 87 -13.58 -6.48 6.71
C GLN A 87 -12.48 -7.17 5.91
N ALA A 88 -12.08 -6.60 4.78
CA ALA A 88 -11.02 -7.16 3.94
C ALA A 88 -9.68 -7.30 4.67
N LEU A 89 -9.31 -6.26 5.44
CA LEU A 89 -8.08 -6.29 6.24
C LEU A 89 -8.17 -7.33 7.37
N SER A 90 -9.34 -7.48 8.02
CA SER A 90 -9.55 -8.50 9.04
C SER A 90 -9.49 -9.91 8.48
N THR A 91 -10.02 -10.13 7.27
CA THR A 91 -9.93 -11.41 6.57
C THR A 91 -8.47 -11.77 6.25
N ALA A 92 -7.67 -10.80 5.81
CA ALA A 92 -6.29 -11.05 5.40
C ALA A 92 -5.29 -11.08 6.56
N TYR A 93 -5.47 -10.25 7.59
CA TYR A 93 -4.46 -10.04 8.65
C TYR A 93 -4.95 -10.37 10.06
N GLY A 94 -6.22 -10.77 10.21
CA GLY A 94 -6.82 -11.13 11.50
C GLY A 94 -7.60 -9.97 12.13
N ALA A 95 -8.80 -10.29 12.61
CA ALA A 95 -9.71 -9.31 13.22
C ALA A 95 -9.11 -8.66 14.46
N ASP A 96 -8.46 -9.46 15.34
CA ASP A 96 -7.87 -8.95 16.58
C ASP A 96 -6.79 -7.89 16.30
N VAL A 97 -5.99 -8.06 15.24
CA VAL A 97 -4.97 -7.09 14.82
C VAL A 97 -5.63 -5.79 14.33
N VAL A 98 -6.61 -5.91 13.44
CA VAL A 98 -7.29 -4.73 12.84
C VAL A 98 -8.11 -3.98 13.87
N ASP A 99 -8.77 -4.68 14.82
CA ASP A 99 -9.58 -4.07 15.87
C ASP A 99 -8.74 -3.34 16.93
N ALA A 100 -7.47 -3.73 17.11
CA ALA A 100 -6.55 -3.07 18.02
C ALA A 100 -5.98 -1.75 17.47
N LEU A 101 -6.12 -1.48 16.17
CA LEU A 101 -5.54 -0.28 15.54
C LEU A 101 -6.16 1.02 16.08
N PRO A 102 -5.33 2.05 16.34
CA PRO A 102 -5.80 3.34 16.85
C PRO A 102 -6.45 4.16 15.73
N VAL A 103 -7.80 4.16 15.66
CA VAL A 103 -8.55 4.95 14.67
C VAL A 103 -8.55 6.43 15.05
N ALA A 104 -7.87 7.26 14.27
CA ALA A 104 -7.79 8.70 14.47
C ALA A 104 -9.01 9.45 13.91
N THR A 105 -9.54 9.00 12.78
CA THR A 105 -10.77 9.50 12.15
C THR A 105 -11.37 8.44 11.24
N LYS A 106 -12.68 8.52 11.04
CA LYS A 106 -13.39 7.66 10.06
C LYS A 106 -13.22 8.17 8.63
N ASP A 107 -13.08 9.50 8.49
CA ASP A 107 -12.90 10.16 7.19
C ASP A 107 -11.42 10.27 6.81
N TYR A 108 -11.16 10.82 5.62
CA TYR A 108 -9.80 11.19 5.22
C TYR A 108 -9.16 12.17 6.20
N PRO A 109 -7.83 12.09 6.39
CA PRO A 109 -7.13 12.85 7.41
C PRO A 109 -7.19 14.36 7.17
N THR A 110 -7.08 15.11 8.26
CA THR A 110 -6.76 16.54 8.27
C THR A 110 -5.44 16.75 8.96
N MET A 111 -4.82 17.93 8.77
CA MET A 111 -3.56 18.26 9.44
C MET A 111 -3.70 18.18 10.97
N GLU A 112 -4.86 18.59 11.52
CA GLU A 112 -5.11 18.56 12.97
C GLU A 112 -5.13 17.14 13.51
N ASN A 113 -5.85 16.20 12.88
CA ASN A 113 -5.88 14.84 13.39
C ASN A 113 -4.59 14.06 13.15
N VAL A 114 -3.79 14.40 12.13
CA VAL A 114 -2.43 13.87 11.98
C VAL A 114 -1.53 14.33 13.12
N ILE A 115 -1.44 15.66 13.35
CA ILE A 115 -0.58 16.22 14.40
C ILE A 115 -0.98 15.75 15.81
N ALA A 116 -2.28 15.55 16.06
CA ALA A 116 -2.78 15.05 17.34
C ALA A 116 -2.21 13.67 17.72
N GLN A 117 -1.88 12.84 16.74
CA GLN A 117 -1.27 11.54 16.95
C GLN A 117 0.26 11.61 17.16
N ARG A 118 0.88 12.78 16.92
CA ARG A 118 2.34 13.01 17.04
C ARG A 118 3.14 11.93 16.31
N PRO A 119 2.89 11.71 15.01
CA PRO A 119 3.66 10.74 14.24
C PRO A 119 5.06 11.29 13.91
N ASP A 120 6.00 10.42 13.67
CA ASP A 120 7.29 10.70 13.03
C ASP A 120 7.21 10.53 11.51
N VAL A 121 6.32 9.64 11.04
CA VAL A 121 6.07 9.39 9.62
C VAL A 121 4.57 9.40 9.33
N MET A 122 4.16 10.03 8.23
CA MET A 122 2.83 9.86 7.65
C MET A 122 2.94 9.11 6.33
N LEU A 123 2.17 8.03 6.20
CA LEU A 123 2.02 7.25 4.97
C LEU A 123 0.69 7.63 4.32
N ALA A 124 0.72 8.16 3.10
CA ALA A 124 -0.49 8.44 2.32
C ALA A 124 -0.17 8.53 0.82
N GLY A 125 -1.20 8.55 -0.02
CA GLY A 125 -1.07 8.85 -1.43
C GLY A 125 -1.73 10.17 -1.79
N TRP A 126 -1.40 10.73 -2.94
CA TRP A 126 -2.13 11.87 -3.50
C TRP A 126 -3.57 11.46 -3.83
N ASN A 127 -4.53 12.20 -3.28
CA ASN A 127 -5.97 11.92 -3.23
C ASN A 127 -6.37 10.73 -2.32
N TYR A 128 -5.40 10.04 -1.73
CA TYR A 128 -5.59 8.99 -0.71
C TYR A 128 -5.11 9.45 0.68
N GLY A 129 -5.29 10.71 0.99
CA GLY A 129 -4.85 11.34 2.25
C GLY A 129 -4.14 12.67 2.00
N TYR A 130 -3.13 12.74 1.13
CA TYR A 130 -2.51 14.00 0.73
C TYR A 130 -3.39 14.79 -0.23
N THR A 131 -3.55 16.09 0.05
CA THR A 131 -4.30 17.02 -0.81
C THR A 131 -3.90 18.46 -0.50
N GLU A 132 -3.69 19.26 -1.55
CA GLU A 132 -3.43 20.71 -1.41
C GLU A 132 -4.65 21.46 -0.88
N GLU A 133 -5.85 21.02 -1.25
CA GLU A 133 -7.12 21.65 -0.81
C GLU A 133 -7.22 21.67 0.73
N LYS A 134 -6.89 20.54 1.38
CA LYS A 134 -6.88 20.43 2.85
C LYS A 134 -5.57 20.88 3.48
N LYS A 135 -4.61 21.38 2.69
CA LYS A 135 -3.27 21.77 3.13
C LYS A 135 -2.56 20.64 3.91
N LEU A 136 -2.76 19.41 3.45
CA LEU A 136 -2.10 18.22 3.97
C LEU A 136 -1.21 17.65 2.88
N THR A 137 0.06 18.06 2.88
CA THR A 137 1.06 17.66 1.89
C THR A 137 2.36 17.25 2.58
N PRO A 138 3.22 16.42 1.94
CA PRO A 138 4.51 16.04 2.51
C PRO A 138 5.34 17.24 2.96
N ASP A 139 5.49 18.28 2.15
CA ASP A 139 6.27 19.48 2.48
C ASP A 139 5.76 20.20 3.73
N LEU A 140 4.43 20.33 3.87
CA LEU A 140 3.82 20.97 5.05
C LEU A 140 3.93 20.12 6.31
N LEU A 141 4.10 18.80 6.18
CA LEU A 141 4.41 17.90 7.30
C LEU A 141 5.88 17.99 7.70
N GLU A 142 6.79 18.07 6.73
CA GLU A 142 8.22 18.24 6.97
C GLU A 142 8.52 19.51 7.76
N ASP A 143 7.84 20.64 7.46
CA ASP A 143 7.89 21.88 8.27
C ASP A 143 7.53 21.67 9.76
N ARG A 144 6.92 20.53 10.09
CA ARG A 144 6.50 20.14 11.45
C ARG A 144 7.28 18.98 12.02
N GLY A 145 8.33 18.56 11.31
CA GLY A 145 9.18 17.44 11.71
C GLY A 145 8.52 16.06 11.51
N ILE A 146 7.55 15.95 10.59
CA ILE A 146 6.88 14.70 10.23
C ILE A 146 7.28 14.35 8.79
N SER A 147 7.94 13.21 8.59
CA SER A 147 8.32 12.77 7.26
C SER A 147 7.10 12.23 6.49
N GLY A 148 6.87 12.71 5.27
CA GLY A 148 5.74 12.31 4.43
C GLY A 148 6.14 11.26 3.40
N TYR A 149 5.65 10.02 3.50
CA TYR A 149 5.82 9.00 2.46
C TYR A 149 4.65 9.05 1.48
N VAL A 150 4.96 9.14 0.19
CA VAL A 150 3.95 9.15 -0.88
C VAL A 150 3.87 7.77 -1.53
N LEU A 151 2.66 7.18 -1.54
CA LEU A 151 2.39 5.92 -2.25
C LEU A 151 2.83 6.01 -3.72
N SER A 152 3.63 5.07 -4.19
CA SER A 152 4.24 5.09 -5.53
C SER A 152 3.21 5.11 -6.66
N GLU A 153 2.07 4.42 -6.49
CA GLU A 153 0.95 4.48 -7.45
C GLU A 153 0.46 5.92 -7.66
N SER A 154 0.51 6.75 -6.62
CA SER A 154 0.02 8.13 -6.66
C SER A 154 1.07 9.18 -7.04
N CYS A 155 2.32 8.78 -7.29
CA CYS A 155 3.36 9.71 -7.74
C CYS A 155 2.94 10.43 -9.02
N ARG A 156 3.12 11.75 -9.03
CA ARG A 156 2.63 12.63 -10.11
C ARG A 156 3.59 12.66 -11.31
N GLN A 157 3.02 12.61 -12.51
CA GLN A 157 3.69 12.91 -13.75
C GLN A 157 3.78 14.44 -13.96
N ALA A 158 4.57 14.87 -14.94
CA ALA A 158 4.75 16.31 -15.23
C ALA A 158 3.47 17.02 -15.70
N ASP A 159 2.51 16.28 -16.26
CA ASP A 159 1.20 16.79 -16.70
C ASP A 159 0.13 16.72 -15.60
N GLY A 160 0.49 16.30 -14.39
CA GLY A 160 -0.39 16.19 -13.22
C GLY A 160 -1.14 14.87 -13.10
N LYS A 161 -1.05 13.97 -14.09
CA LYS A 161 -1.54 12.60 -13.97
C LYS A 161 -0.71 11.82 -12.95
N ARG A 162 -1.22 10.68 -12.51
CA ARG A 162 -0.57 9.84 -11.51
C ARG A 162 -0.01 8.57 -12.14
N GLY A 163 0.92 7.95 -11.41
CA GLY A 163 1.62 6.75 -11.84
C GLY A 163 2.84 7.04 -12.70
N THR A 164 4.01 6.70 -12.19
CA THR A 164 5.31 6.94 -12.86
C THR A 164 6.02 5.64 -13.21
N MET A 165 5.47 4.50 -12.79
CA MET A 165 6.01 3.17 -13.05
C MET A 165 4.90 2.10 -13.13
N PRO A 166 5.18 0.92 -13.73
CA PRO A 166 4.22 -0.18 -13.77
C PRO A 166 3.75 -0.61 -12.36
N PRO A 167 2.46 -0.97 -12.17
CA PRO A 167 1.87 -1.15 -10.84
C PRO A 167 2.57 -2.20 -9.95
N TRP A 168 2.94 -3.38 -10.49
CA TRP A 168 3.71 -4.37 -9.70
C TRP A 168 5.07 -3.85 -9.24
N LYS A 169 5.72 -2.99 -10.03
CA LYS A 169 6.98 -2.35 -9.63
C LYS A 169 6.76 -1.29 -8.58
N ALA A 170 5.64 -0.55 -8.67
CA ALA A 170 5.25 0.44 -7.66
C ALA A 170 5.02 -0.23 -6.31
N LEU A 171 4.23 -1.31 -6.28
CA LEU A 171 3.98 -2.09 -5.07
C LEU A 171 5.27 -2.65 -4.45
N ALA A 172 6.13 -3.27 -5.27
CA ALA A 172 7.39 -3.82 -4.78
C ALA A 172 8.32 -2.73 -4.19
N ALA A 173 8.38 -1.57 -4.83
CA ALA A 173 9.16 -0.43 -4.33
C ALA A 173 8.59 0.11 -3.01
N ASP A 174 7.25 0.20 -2.88
CA ASP A 174 6.61 0.62 -1.63
C ASP A 174 6.89 -0.36 -0.50
N LEU A 175 6.78 -1.68 -0.73
CA LEU A 175 7.10 -2.71 0.27
C LEU A 175 8.57 -2.64 0.71
N ASP A 176 9.51 -2.52 -0.23
CA ASP A 176 10.94 -2.37 0.09
C ASP A 176 11.21 -1.11 0.91
N ASN A 177 10.64 0.02 0.49
CA ASN A 177 10.81 1.30 1.19
C ASN A 177 10.21 1.25 2.60
N LEU A 178 8.97 0.76 2.74
CA LEU A 178 8.31 0.62 4.02
C LEU A 178 9.03 -0.39 4.92
N GLY A 179 9.52 -1.51 4.36
CA GLY A 179 10.35 -2.45 5.11
C GLY A 179 11.63 -1.81 5.68
N ARG A 180 12.24 -0.86 4.96
CA ARG A 180 13.39 -0.09 5.46
C ARG A 180 13.00 0.97 6.48
N ILE A 181 11.87 1.65 6.28
CA ILE A 181 11.35 2.68 7.21
C ILE A 181 10.92 2.03 8.54
N THR A 182 10.23 0.90 8.48
CA THR A 182 9.73 0.19 9.67
C THR A 182 10.76 -0.71 10.34
N GLY A 183 11.91 -0.96 9.69
CA GLY A 183 12.91 -1.92 10.18
C GLY A 183 12.58 -3.40 9.85
N HIS A 184 11.54 -3.67 9.04
CA HIS A 184 11.07 -5.01 8.69
C HIS A 184 11.51 -5.45 7.28
N LYS A 185 12.76 -5.15 6.91
CA LYS A 185 13.30 -5.39 5.55
C LYS A 185 13.18 -6.85 5.10
N ASP A 186 13.48 -7.80 5.99
CA ASP A 186 13.44 -9.23 5.65
C ASP A 186 11.99 -9.65 5.34
N ARG A 187 11.03 -9.14 6.11
CA ARG A 187 9.60 -9.39 5.87
C ARG A 187 9.13 -8.78 4.56
N ALA A 188 9.61 -7.58 4.20
CA ALA A 188 9.31 -6.97 2.89
C ALA A 188 9.81 -7.84 1.73
N THR A 189 10.99 -8.44 1.87
CA THR A 189 11.52 -9.39 0.88
C THR A 189 10.63 -10.63 0.78
N GLU A 190 10.22 -11.23 1.89
CA GLU A 190 9.32 -12.39 1.90
C GLU A 190 7.98 -12.10 1.23
N VAL A 191 7.37 -10.93 1.50
CA VAL A 191 6.10 -10.52 0.87
C VAL A 191 6.26 -10.31 -0.63
N ASN A 192 7.33 -9.65 -1.06
CA ASN A 192 7.64 -9.45 -2.48
C ASN A 192 7.89 -10.77 -3.21
N ASP A 193 8.62 -11.71 -2.60
CA ASP A 193 8.89 -13.02 -3.16
C ASP A 193 7.61 -13.87 -3.26
N ASP A 194 6.72 -13.77 -2.27
CA ASP A 194 5.40 -14.42 -2.31
C ASP A 194 4.56 -13.91 -3.48
N ILE A 195 4.41 -12.60 -3.61
CA ILE A 195 3.70 -11.97 -4.72
C ILE A 195 4.30 -12.41 -6.07
N ALA A 196 5.62 -12.41 -6.20
CA ALA A 196 6.29 -12.80 -7.43
C ALA A 196 6.02 -14.28 -7.78
N ARG A 197 6.05 -15.19 -6.79
CA ARG A 197 5.76 -16.61 -6.96
C ARG A 197 4.31 -16.85 -7.42
N ARG A 198 3.34 -16.18 -6.79
CA ARG A 198 1.91 -16.30 -7.10
C ARG A 198 1.61 -15.73 -8.50
N ARG A 199 2.24 -14.61 -8.86
CA ARG A 199 2.17 -14.07 -10.22
C ARG A 199 2.70 -15.05 -11.26
N ALA A 200 3.85 -15.68 -11.02
CA ALA A 200 4.39 -16.69 -11.92
C ALA A 200 3.41 -17.87 -12.11
N ALA A 201 2.73 -18.31 -11.05
CA ALA A 201 1.69 -19.35 -11.16
C ALA A 201 0.52 -18.91 -12.04
N LEU A 202 0.07 -17.65 -11.95
CA LEU A 202 -0.98 -17.11 -12.84
C LEU A 202 -0.50 -17.00 -14.29
N GLU A 203 0.73 -16.58 -14.53
CA GLU A 203 1.34 -16.50 -15.87
C GLU A 203 1.51 -17.88 -16.51
N ASP A 204 1.83 -18.92 -15.72
CA ASP A 204 1.98 -20.31 -16.17
C ASP A 204 0.64 -21.04 -16.35
N ALA A 205 -0.45 -20.52 -15.80
CA ALA A 205 -1.78 -21.09 -15.96
C ALA A 205 -2.24 -21.09 -17.44
N PRO A 206 -3.07 -22.04 -17.88
CA PRO A 206 -3.57 -22.08 -19.26
C PRO A 206 -4.25 -20.76 -19.66
N GLN A 207 -3.82 -20.16 -20.78
CA GLN A 207 -4.31 -18.88 -21.25
C GLN A 207 -5.35 -19.03 -22.36
N ALA A 208 -6.31 -18.10 -22.43
CA ALA A 208 -7.24 -18.02 -23.55
C ALA A 208 -6.52 -17.60 -24.84
N THR A 209 -6.99 -18.08 -25.99
CA THR A 209 -6.46 -17.67 -27.31
C THR A 209 -6.65 -16.17 -27.54
N GLN A 210 -7.73 -15.61 -27.04
CA GLN A 210 -8.04 -14.20 -27.02
C GLN A 210 -8.34 -13.80 -25.57
N ALA A 211 -7.52 -12.94 -25.01
CA ALA A 211 -7.70 -12.47 -23.64
C ALA A 211 -9.03 -11.72 -23.48
N PRO A 212 -9.88 -12.09 -22.50
CA PRO A 212 -11.13 -11.39 -22.22
C PRO A 212 -10.87 -9.96 -21.74
N THR A 213 -11.81 -9.06 -22.03
CA THR A 213 -11.74 -7.66 -21.63
C THR A 213 -12.47 -7.43 -20.30
N VAL A 214 -11.78 -6.86 -19.31
CA VAL A 214 -12.35 -6.50 -18.01
C VAL A 214 -12.44 -4.98 -17.89
N PHE A 215 -13.63 -4.48 -17.53
CA PHE A 215 -13.84 -3.08 -17.21
C PHE A 215 -13.98 -2.90 -15.69
N VAL A 216 -13.13 -2.08 -15.10
CA VAL A 216 -13.24 -1.71 -13.69
C VAL A 216 -14.23 -0.57 -13.53
N PHE A 217 -15.32 -0.83 -12.82
CA PHE A 217 -16.34 0.17 -12.48
C PHE A 217 -16.21 0.54 -11.02
N ASP A 218 -15.57 1.68 -10.75
CA ASP A 218 -15.47 2.21 -9.39
C ASP A 218 -16.78 2.89 -8.99
N SER A 219 -17.16 3.93 -9.72
CA SER A 219 -18.37 4.70 -9.43
C SER A 219 -18.82 5.53 -10.62
N GLY A 220 -19.95 6.18 -10.47
CA GLY A 220 -20.41 7.21 -11.38
C GLY A 220 -21.75 6.93 -12.05
N THR A 221 -22.35 8.00 -12.53
CA THR A 221 -23.63 7.98 -13.27
C THR A 221 -23.60 8.84 -14.53
N LYS A 222 -22.87 9.97 -14.52
CA LYS A 222 -22.68 10.87 -15.66
C LYS A 222 -21.39 10.55 -16.40
N GLN A 223 -20.32 10.38 -15.68
CA GLN A 223 -19.04 9.84 -16.10
C GLN A 223 -18.74 8.63 -15.22
N ILE A 224 -17.84 7.78 -15.65
CA ILE A 224 -17.49 6.57 -14.94
C ILE A 224 -16.10 6.78 -14.38
N PHE A 225 -15.94 6.65 -13.06
CA PHE A 225 -14.65 6.58 -12.44
C PHE A 225 -14.11 5.15 -12.57
N THR A 226 -12.88 5.02 -13.05
CA THR A 226 -12.23 3.76 -13.41
C THR A 226 -10.72 3.88 -13.26
N SER A 227 -9.99 2.84 -13.63
CA SER A 227 -8.53 2.80 -13.52
C SER A 227 -7.84 2.60 -14.86
N GLY A 228 -6.87 3.46 -15.17
CA GLY A 228 -6.00 3.36 -16.33
C GLY A 228 -4.79 2.45 -16.12
N SER A 229 -3.80 2.57 -17.03
CA SER A 229 -2.66 1.64 -17.12
C SER A 229 -1.61 1.76 -16.00
N PHE A 230 -1.71 2.75 -15.13
CA PHE A 230 -0.81 2.94 -13.99
C PHE A 230 -1.45 2.59 -12.64
N GLY A 231 -2.75 2.31 -12.59
CA GLY A 231 -3.42 1.83 -11.38
C GLY A 231 -3.25 0.33 -11.17
N ALA A 232 -3.35 -0.12 -9.93
CA ALA A 232 -3.24 -1.53 -9.57
C ALA A 232 -4.17 -2.46 -10.38
N PRO A 233 -5.41 -2.06 -10.76
CA PRO A 233 -6.27 -2.90 -11.61
C PRO A 233 -5.65 -3.34 -12.92
N GLN A 234 -4.80 -2.53 -13.56
CA GLN A 234 -4.07 -2.95 -14.75
C GLN A 234 -3.24 -4.21 -14.51
N ALA A 235 -2.48 -4.21 -13.41
CA ALA A 235 -1.61 -5.32 -13.03
C ALA A 235 -2.40 -6.58 -12.61
N ILE A 236 -3.50 -6.39 -11.88
CA ILE A 236 -4.41 -7.46 -11.44
C ILE A 236 -5.03 -8.16 -12.65
N ILE A 237 -5.59 -7.39 -13.57
CA ILE A 237 -6.28 -7.89 -14.77
C ILE A 237 -5.32 -8.63 -15.69
N GLU A 238 -4.12 -8.08 -15.94
CA GLU A 238 -3.10 -8.74 -16.75
C GLU A 238 -2.63 -10.05 -16.12
N ALA A 239 -2.39 -10.07 -14.80
CA ALA A 239 -1.97 -11.28 -14.09
C ALA A 239 -3.05 -12.38 -14.14
N ALA A 240 -4.33 -12.03 -14.12
CA ALA A 240 -5.44 -12.97 -14.26
C ALA A 240 -5.59 -13.54 -15.69
N GLY A 241 -4.82 -13.06 -16.67
CA GLY A 241 -4.88 -13.48 -18.07
C GLY A 241 -5.92 -12.73 -18.90
N ALA A 242 -6.31 -11.53 -18.48
CA ALA A 242 -7.28 -10.66 -19.12
C ALA A 242 -6.66 -9.35 -19.62
N LYS A 243 -7.46 -8.52 -20.27
CA LYS A 243 -7.08 -7.21 -20.80
C LYS A 243 -7.90 -6.12 -20.09
N ASN A 244 -7.22 -5.09 -19.58
CA ASN A 244 -7.90 -3.92 -19.04
C ASN A 244 -8.54 -3.10 -20.17
N ALA A 245 -9.84 -2.84 -20.08
CA ALA A 245 -10.61 -2.03 -21.04
C ALA A 245 -10.07 -0.61 -21.24
N THR A 246 -9.36 -0.07 -20.25
CA THR A 246 -8.80 1.28 -20.19
C THR A 246 -7.26 1.31 -20.17
N ALA A 247 -6.61 0.27 -20.73
CA ALA A 247 -5.14 0.14 -20.78
C ALA A 247 -4.44 1.27 -21.59
N ASP A 248 -5.16 1.96 -22.46
CA ASP A 248 -4.68 3.11 -23.23
C ASP A 248 -4.65 4.42 -22.43
N VAL A 249 -5.36 4.49 -21.32
CA VAL A 249 -5.42 5.66 -20.43
C VAL A 249 -4.18 5.70 -19.54
N LYS A 250 -3.32 6.71 -19.74
CA LYS A 250 -2.04 6.85 -19.03
C LYS A 250 -2.20 7.63 -17.72
N ASP A 251 -3.02 7.08 -16.82
CA ASP A 251 -3.26 7.57 -15.46
C ASP A 251 -3.47 6.37 -14.52
N THR A 252 -3.65 6.62 -13.24
CA THR A 252 -4.10 5.61 -12.27
C THR A 252 -5.63 5.58 -12.25
N TRP A 253 -6.26 6.37 -11.37
CA TRP A 253 -7.71 6.48 -11.25
C TRP A 253 -8.20 7.76 -11.91
N THR A 254 -9.18 7.64 -12.82
CA THR A 254 -9.63 8.73 -13.69
C THR A 254 -11.06 8.51 -14.18
N GLU A 255 -11.64 9.53 -14.77
CA GLU A 255 -12.95 9.46 -15.38
C GLU A 255 -12.88 9.14 -16.87
N VAL A 256 -13.82 8.31 -17.35
CA VAL A 256 -14.04 8.01 -18.76
C VAL A 256 -15.50 8.20 -19.15
N SER A 257 -15.76 8.28 -20.45
CA SER A 257 -17.12 8.40 -20.97
C SER A 257 -17.83 7.05 -21.09
N TRP A 258 -19.15 7.08 -21.18
CA TRP A 258 -19.96 5.91 -21.48
C TRP A 258 -19.66 5.31 -22.86
N GLU A 259 -19.33 6.15 -23.85
CA GLU A 259 -18.93 5.69 -25.19
C GLU A 259 -17.65 4.86 -25.12
N GLN A 260 -16.68 5.28 -24.30
CA GLN A 260 -15.43 4.50 -24.12
C GLN A 260 -15.69 3.17 -23.46
N LEU A 261 -16.55 3.12 -22.43
CA LEU A 261 -16.96 1.85 -21.81
C LEU A 261 -17.61 0.92 -22.86
N VAL A 262 -18.62 1.40 -23.58
CA VAL A 262 -19.37 0.58 -24.54
C VAL A 262 -18.48 0.10 -25.68
N SER A 263 -17.60 0.96 -26.20
CA SER A 263 -16.69 0.63 -27.29
C SER A 263 -15.58 -0.36 -26.87
N SER A 264 -15.34 -0.54 -25.58
CA SER A 264 -14.39 -1.55 -25.08
C SER A 264 -14.97 -2.97 -25.09
N GLU A 265 -16.30 -3.12 -25.28
CA GLU A 265 -17.02 -4.40 -25.30
C GLU A 265 -16.57 -5.34 -24.17
N PRO A 266 -16.73 -4.96 -22.89
CA PRO A 266 -16.21 -5.75 -21.78
C PRO A 266 -16.89 -7.12 -21.67
N ASP A 267 -16.09 -8.14 -21.42
CA ASP A 267 -16.56 -9.49 -21.14
C ASP A 267 -16.96 -9.65 -19.65
N VAL A 268 -16.33 -8.87 -18.76
CA VAL A 268 -16.57 -8.86 -17.31
C VAL A 268 -16.53 -7.43 -16.79
N PHE A 269 -17.40 -7.14 -15.82
CA PHE A 269 -17.31 -5.94 -15.00
C PHE A 269 -16.72 -6.30 -13.63
N ALA A 270 -15.64 -5.61 -13.25
CA ALA A 270 -15.07 -5.66 -11.92
C ALA A 270 -15.47 -4.40 -11.15
N PHE A 271 -16.09 -4.56 -9.98
CA PHE A 271 -16.59 -3.46 -9.16
C PHE A 271 -15.68 -3.23 -7.96
N VAL A 272 -15.52 -1.95 -7.59
CA VAL A 272 -14.86 -1.53 -6.36
C VAL A 272 -15.92 -1.31 -5.31
N ASP A 273 -15.97 -2.12 -4.26
CA ASP A 273 -17.01 -2.03 -3.24
C ASP A 273 -16.64 -1.05 -2.12
N TYR A 274 -17.54 -0.11 -1.82
CA TYR A 274 -17.47 0.85 -0.70
C TYR A 274 -18.81 1.58 -0.49
N GLU A 275 -18.99 2.21 0.68
CA GLU A 275 -20.25 2.87 1.07
C GLU A 275 -20.71 4.03 0.15
N GLY A 276 -19.80 4.64 -0.62
CA GLY A 276 -20.11 5.79 -1.47
C GLY A 276 -21.09 5.51 -2.60
N GLN A 277 -21.05 4.30 -3.18
CA GLN A 277 -22.01 3.77 -4.14
C GLN A 277 -21.99 2.24 -4.03
N SER A 278 -23.10 1.63 -3.59
CA SER A 278 -23.17 0.19 -3.36
C SER A 278 -23.01 -0.62 -4.66
N PHE A 279 -22.63 -1.89 -4.53
CA PHE A 279 -22.59 -2.81 -5.66
C PHE A 279 -23.91 -2.87 -6.43
N GLU A 280 -25.04 -3.00 -5.71
CA GLU A 280 -26.38 -3.06 -6.29
C GLU A 280 -26.72 -1.76 -7.05
N ASP A 281 -26.33 -0.59 -6.54
CA ASP A 281 -26.55 0.68 -7.25
C ASP A 281 -25.71 0.77 -8.52
N LYS A 282 -24.47 0.28 -8.50
CA LYS A 282 -23.61 0.22 -9.70
C LYS A 282 -24.17 -0.72 -10.77
N VAL A 283 -24.62 -1.91 -10.35
CA VAL A 283 -25.30 -2.87 -11.24
C VAL A 283 -26.56 -2.24 -11.84
N LYS A 284 -27.39 -1.59 -11.03
CA LYS A 284 -28.61 -0.91 -11.48
C LYS A 284 -28.32 0.20 -12.48
N VAL A 285 -27.20 0.94 -12.30
CA VAL A 285 -26.75 1.95 -13.28
C VAL A 285 -26.49 1.28 -14.64
N LEU A 286 -25.77 0.16 -14.69
CA LEU A 286 -25.49 -0.56 -15.93
C LEU A 286 -26.76 -1.16 -16.56
N GLU A 287 -27.65 -1.77 -15.77
CA GLU A 287 -28.89 -2.38 -16.24
C GLU A 287 -29.94 -1.37 -16.74
N SER A 288 -29.95 -0.15 -16.17
CA SER A 288 -30.90 0.89 -16.55
C SER A 288 -30.42 1.77 -17.72
N ASN A 289 -29.12 1.82 -17.98
CA ASN A 289 -28.55 2.63 -19.05
C ASN A 289 -28.78 1.95 -20.43
N PRO A 290 -29.48 2.61 -21.39
CA PRO A 290 -29.71 2.05 -22.72
C PRO A 290 -28.45 1.65 -23.48
N ALA A 291 -27.31 2.25 -23.17
CA ALA A 291 -26.03 1.95 -23.84
C ALA A 291 -25.37 0.65 -23.33
N THR A 292 -25.62 0.25 -22.07
CA THR A 292 -24.93 -0.87 -21.42
C THR A 292 -25.83 -2.08 -21.13
N ARG A 293 -27.14 -1.89 -20.91
CA ARG A 293 -28.08 -2.94 -20.52
C ARG A 293 -28.11 -4.15 -21.46
N ASP A 294 -27.72 -3.93 -22.73
CA ASP A 294 -27.70 -4.96 -23.76
C ASP A 294 -26.34 -5.62 -23.96
N LEU A 295 -25.29 -5.16 -23.25
CA LEU A 295 -23.98 -5.82 -23.26
C LEU A 295 -24.08 -7.25 -22.70
N PRO A 296 -23.40 -8.23 -23.30
CA PRO A 296 -23.41 -9.62 -22.81
C PRO A 296 -23.02 -9.74 -21.34
N ALA A 297 -21.96 -9.04 -20.90
CA ALA A 297 -21.50 -9.05 -19.53
C ALA A 297 -22.57 -8.57 -18.52
N VAL A 298 -23.43 -7.60 -18.91
CA VAL A 298 -24.52 -7.12 -18.06
C VAL A 298 -25.68 -8.13 -18.03
N LYS A 299 -26.09 -8.66 -19.18
CA LYS A 299 -27.20 -9.65 -19.29
C LYS A 299 -26.87 -10.94 -18.56
N GLU A 300 -25.65 -11.40 -18.65
CA GLU A 300 -25.19 -12.65 -18.07
C GLU A 300 -24.63 -12.48 -16.66
N LYS A 301 -24.65 -11.24 -16.14
CA LYS A 301 -24.16 -10.88 -14.82
C LYS A 301 -22.74 -11.36 -14.56
N ARG A 302 -21.86 -11.18 -15.54
CA ARG A 302 -20.43 -11.49 -15.38
C ARG A 302 -19.78 -10.38 -14.59
N PHE A 303 -19.87 -10.48 -13.27
CA PHE A 303 -19.53 -9.47 -12.30
C PHE A 303 -18.57 -10.04 -11.25
N LEU A 304 -17.58 -9.26 -10.86
CA LEU A 304 -16.74 -9.50 -9.70
C LEU A 304 -16.79 -8.26 -8.80
N ASN A 305 -17.14 -8.40 -7.54
CA ASN A 305 -17.20 -7.30 -6.58
C ASN A 305 -16.15 -7.49 -5.50
N LEU A 306 -15.17 -6.60 -5.39
CA LEU A 306 -14.12 -6.66 -4.37
C LEU A 306 -13.96 -5.29 -3.69
N PRO A 307 -13.55 -5.27 -2.40
CA PRO A 307 -13.40 -4.04 -1.63
C PRO A 307 -12.22 -3.17 -2.11
N ILE A 308 -12.22 -1.89 -1.77
CA ILE A 308 -11.20 -0.91 -2.19
C ILE A 308 -9.76 -1.42 -2.05
N PRO A 309 -9.29 -1.98 -0.89
CA PRO A 309 -7.89 -2.36 -0.75
C PRO A 309 -7.49 -3.53 -1.65
N ALA A 310 -8.44 -4.24 -2.24
CA ALA A 310 -8.20 -5.27 -3.25
C ALA A 310 -7.88 -4.67 -4.63
N TRP A 311 -8.31 -3.44 -4.92
CA TRP A 311 -8.13 -2.75 -6.20
C TRP A 311 -7.09 -1.62 -6.18
N THR A 312 -6.77 -1.07 -5.02
CA THR A 312 -5.70 -0.08 -4.85
C THR A 312 -4.37 -0.76 -4.56
N SER A 313 -3.23 -0.10 -4.86
CA SER A 313 -1.90 -0.71 -4.70
C SER A 313 -1.66 -1.26 -3.30
N SER A 314 -1.70 -2.57 -3.14
CA SER A 314 -1.55 -3.28 -1.86
C SER A 314 -1.08 -4.72 -2.06
N PRO A 315 -0.57 -5.41 -1.01
CA PRO A 315 -0.25 -6.84 -1.08
C PRO A 315 -1.46 -7.72 -1.43
N LEU A 316 -2.70 -7.22 -1.24
CA LEU A 316 -3.92 -7.95 -1.58
C LEU A 316 -4.15 -8.05 -3.09
N ASN A 317 -3.43 -7.28 -3.91
CA ASN A 317 -3.62 -7.28 -5.36
C ASN A 317 -3.32 -8.63 -6.01
N ILE A 318 -2.39 -9.43 -5.46
CA ILE A 318 -2.15 -10.77 -5.98
C ILE A 318 -3.34 -11.71 -5.70
N ASN A 319 -3.95 -11.59 -4.52
CA ASN A 319 -5.17 -12.32 -4.18
C ASN A 319 -6.34 -11.92 -5.08
N SER A 320 -6.47 -10.61 -5.38
CA SER A 320 -7.49 -10.10 -6.32
C SER A 320 -7.30 -10.64 -7.74
N ALA A 321 -6.04 -10.79 -8.18
CA ALA A 321 -5.75 -11.39 -9.47
C ALA A 321 -6.16 -12.87 -9.52
N GLU A 322 -5.96 -13.61 -8.44
CA GLU A 322 -6.40 -15.01 -8.32
C GLU A 322 -7.93 -15.11 -8.28
N GLN A 323 -8.63 -14.24 -7.52
CA GLN A 323 -10.09 -14.19 -7.50
C GLN A 323 -10.67 -13.83 -8.88
N LEU A 324 -10.07 -12.86 -9.57
CA LEU A 324 -10.47 -12.52 -10.94
C LEU A 324 -10.22 -13.69 -11.89
N ARG A 325 -9.09 -14.40 -11.75
CA ARG A 325 -8.82 -15.60 -12.54
C ARG A 325 -9.89 -16.66 -12.35
N VAL A 326 -10.29 -16.97 -11.13
CA VAL A 326 -11.36 -17.92 -10.82
C VAL A 326 -12.69 -17.45 -11.42
N ALA A 327 -13.05 -16.16 -11.29
CA ALA A 327 -14.27 -15.62 -11.90
C ALA A 327 -14.27 -15.73 -13.43
N LEU A 328 -13.13 -15.53 -14.08
CA LEU A 328 -13.00 -15.71 -15.53
C LEU A 328 -13.19 -17.19 -15.95
N GLU A 329 -12.69 -18.12 -15.15
CA GLU A 329 -12.86 -19.57 -15.36
C GLU A 329 -14.32 -20.00 -15.18
N GLU A 330 -15.03 -19.50 -14.17
CA GLU A 330 -16.45 -19.79 -13.91
C GLU A 330 -17.36 -19.32 -15.04
N HIS A 331 -16.94 -18.31 -15.80
CA HIS A 331 -17.64 -17.80 -16.97
C HIS A 331 -17.14 -18.41 -18.30
N ASP A 332 -16.29 -19.45 -18.26
CA ASP A 332 -15.70 -20.09 -19.44
C ASP A 332 -14.92 -19.10 -20.35
N LEU A 333 -14.42 -17.99 -19.80
CA LEU A 333 -13.68 -16.97 -20.55
C LEU A 333 -12.18 -17.29 -20.68
N VAL A 334 -11.65 -18.07 -19.73
CA VAL A 334 -10.29 -18.62 -19.76
C VAL A 334 -10.33 -20.12 -19.43
N PRO A 335 -9.35 -20.93 -19.86
CA PRO A 335 -9.31 -22.34 -19.49
C PRO A 335 -9.15 -22.54 -17.99
N ALA A 336 -9.73 -23.60 -17.43
CA ALA A 336 -9.61 -23.96 -16.02
C ALA A 336 -8.14 -24.19 -15.60
N SER A 337 -7.82 -23.83 -14.37
CA SER A 337 -6.52 -24.02 -13.73
C SER A 337 -6.67 -24.49 -12.28
N ASP A 338 -5.53 -24.70 -11.59
CA ASP A 338 -5.49 -25.01 -10.15
C ASP A 338 -5.29 -23.75 -9.29
N ILE A 339 -5.46 -22.56 -9.86
CA ILE A 339 -5.33 -21.30 -9.13
C ILE A 339 -6.44 -21.18 -8.08
N GLN A 340 -6.04 -20.86 -6.85
CA GLN A 340 -6.95 -20.60 -5.74
C GLN A 340 -6.49 -19.35 -5.00
N PRO A 341 -7.38 -18.40 -4.70
CA PRO A 341 -7.07 -17.24 -3.87
C PRO A 341 -6.78 -17.70 -2.43
N GLU A 342 -5.84 -17.04 -1.78
CA GLU A 342 -5.51 -17.31 -0.37
C GLU A 342 -6.64 -16.85 0.58
N HIS A 343 -7.29 -15.75 0.22
CA HIS A 343 -8.39 -15.15 0.96
C HIS A 343 -9.60 -14.92 0.06
N ASP A 344 -10.78 -15.15 0.57
CA ASP A 344 -12.01 -14.68 -0.04
C ASP A 344 -12.27 -13.24 0.43
N LEU A 345 -12.07 -12.29 -0.47
CA LEU A 345 -12.23 -10.86 -0.20
C LEU A 345 -13.59 -10.32 -0.65
N GLU A 346 -14.47 -11.14 -1.22
CA GLU A 346 -15.83 -10.69 -1.57
C GLU A 346 -16.57 -10.20 -0.31
N PRO A 347 -17.29 -9.05 -0.39
CA PRO A 347 -17.99 -8.44 0.74
C PRO A 347 -19.15 -9.26 1.25
#